data_009065fcc95937701940d68e5dc5d345
#
_entry.id   009065fcc95937701940d68e5dc5d345
#
_cell.length_a   1.000
_cell.length_b   1.000
_cell.length_c   1.000
_cell.angle_alpha   90.00
_cell.angle_beta   90.00
_cell.angle_gamma   90.00
#
_symmetry.space_group_name_H-M   'P 1'
#
loop_
_entity.id
_entity.type
_entity.pdbx_description
1 polymer ?
#
loop_
_entity_poly.entity_id
_entity_poly.type
_entity_poly.pdbx_seq_one_letter_code
_entity_poly.pdbx_strand_id
1 'polypeptide(L)'
;RDFQFHTDQIINHGYLSVDFFFMLSGFVIGYAYDDRWEKMNLWNFCKRRLVRLQPMVVMGMLLGGILFYFQGSEIFPNLAQTPVWKMLLVMTVGFTLLPVPVSLDVRGWSEMHPLNGPAWSLFFEYVANILYAMLIRKFTSRWLAVLVFLAGCALIHQCYTQGNNIGGWTLDAEQCRVGLTRLMFPFFGGLLLFRLCKPGRIRHGFWWCS
;
A
#
# COMPACT_ATOMS: atom_id res chain seq x y z
N ARG A 1 -3.20 -26.47 -15.67
CA ARG A 1 -4.23 -26.38 -16.74
C ARG A 1 -5.35 -25.49 -16.18
N ASP A 2 -5.64 -24.40 -16.93
CA ASP A 2 -6.86 -23.60 -16.86
C ASP A 2 -7.10 -22.64 -15.69
N PHE A 3 -6.05 -21.97 -15.20
CA PHE A 3 -6.21 -20.67 -14.57
C PHE A 3 -6.12 -19.49 -15.55
N GLN A 4 -6.31 -19.73 -16.83
CA GLN A 4 -6.74 -18.70 -17.79
C GLN A 4 -8.25 -18.42 -17.58
N PHE A 5 -8.62 -18.23 -16.31
CA PHE A 5 -9.98 -18.03 -15.93
C PHE A 5 -10.38 -16.58 -16.10
N HIS A 6 -11.28 -16.41 -17.06
CA HIS A 6 -12.25 -15.31 -17.09
C HIS A 6 -11.65 -13.91 -17.17
N THR A 7 -10.77 -13.72 -18.14
CA THR A 7 -10.41 -12.37 -18.63
C THR A 7 -11.62 -11.60 -19.17
N ASP A 8 -12.76 -12.25 -19.28
CA ASP A 8 -14.02 -11.67 -19.76
C ASP A 8 -14.94 -11.16 -18.64
N GLN A 9 -14.44 -11.12 -17.40
CA GLN A 9 -15.21 -10.54 -16.32
C GLN A 9 -15.20 -9.02 -16.39
N ILE A 10 -16.36 -8.41 -16.16
CA ILE A 10 -16.62 -6.95 -16.17
C ILE A 10 -15.67 -6.15 -15.24
N ILE A 11 -15.00 -6.83 -14.28
CA ILE A 11 -14.05 -6.22 -13.33
C ILE A 11 -12.66 -6.84 -13.52
N ASN A 12 -12.04 -6.59 -14.66
CA ASN A 12 -10.69 -7.09 -14.94
C ASN A 12 -9.56 -6.21 -14.36
N HIS A 13 -9.86 -5.03 -13.80
CA HIS A 13 -8.90 -4.05 -13.35
C HIS A 13 -8.92 -3.82 -11.83
N GLY A 14 -9.20 -4.85 -11.04
CA GLY A 14 -9.21 -4.77 -9.58
C GLY A 14 -7.92 -4.25 -8.95
N TYR A 15 -6.78 -4.41 -9.65
CA TYR A 15 -5.48 -3.87 -9.22
C TYR A 15 -5.46 -2.32 -9.14
N LEU A 16 -6.30 -1.63 -9.91
CA LEU A 16 -6.43 -0.17 -9.85
C LEU A 16 -7.10 0.32 -8.55
N SER A 17 -7.79 -0.56 -7.83
CA SER A 17 -8.34 -0.23 -6.52
C SER A 17 -7.26 0.20 -5.53
N VAL A 18 -6.08 -0.39 -5.61
CA VAL A 18 -4.93 -0.03 -4.78
C VAL A 18 -4.48 1.40 -5.06
N ASP A 19 -4.43 1.78 -6.34
CA ASP A 19 -4.02 3.12 -6.74
C ASP A 19 -5.06 4.17 -6.29
N PHE A 20 -6.36 3.81 -6.33
CA PHE A 20 -7.42 4.61 -5.75
C PHE A 20 -7.28 4.77 -4.23
N PHE A 21 -6.95 3.70 -3.50
CA PHE A 21 -6.70 3.78 -2.06
C PHE A 21 -5.49 4.66 -1.73
N PHE A 22 -4.43 4.63 -2.51
CA PHE A 22 -3.31 5.55 -2.36
C PHE A 22 -3.75 7.01 -2.55
N MET A 23 -4.56 7.29 -3.56
CA MET A 23 -5.09 8.64 -3.79
C MET A 23 -5.97 9.10 -2.63
N LEU A 24 -6.87 8.24 -2.16
CA LEU A 24 -7.73 8.52 -1.01
C LEU A 24 -6.90 8.76 0.25
N SER A 25 -5.86 7.96 0.48
CA SER A 25 -4.97 8.14 1.64
C SER A 25 -4.24 9.48 1.59
N GLY A 26 -3.71 9.88 0.43
CA GLY A 26 -3.08 11.19 0.24
C GLY A 26 -4.04 12.36 0.49
N PHE A 27 -5.28 12.26 -0.01
CA PHE A 27 -6.31 13.24 0.22
C PHE A 27 -6.69 13.36 1.72
N VAL A 28 -6.88 12.22 2.39
CA VAL A 28 -7.22 12.18 3.83
C VAL A 28 -6.07 12.72 4.68
N ILE A 29 -4.83 12.48 4.29
CA ILE A 29 -3.67 13.07 4.98
C ILE A 29 -3.67 14.58 4.86
N GLY A 30 -3.92 15.11 3.66
CA GLY A 30 -4.08 16.56 3.47
C GLY A 30 -5.18 17.12 4.39
N TYR A 31 -6.36 16.51 4.36
CA TYR A 31 -7.50 16.93 5.17
C TYR A 31 -7.24 16.87 6.68
N ALA A 32 -6.60 15.82 7.15
CA ALA A 32 -6.40 15.59 8.58
C ALA A 32 -5.24 16.37 9.18
N TYR A 33 -4.20 16.67 8.38
CA TYR A 33 -2.91 17.10 8.93
C TYR A 33 -2.29 18.34 8.29
N ASP A 34 -2.57 18.68 7.04
CA ASP A 34 -1.83 19.71 6.29
C ASP A 34 -1.84 21.08 6.99
N ASP A 35 -2.99 21.49 7.56
CA ASP A 35 -3.16 22.75 8.27
C ASP A 35 -2.87 22.65 9.79
N ARG A 36 -2.41 21.49 10.28
CA ARG A 36 -2.29 21.23 11.74
C ARG A 36 -0.88 20.99 12.25
N TRP A 37 0.12 21.14 11.37
CA TRP A 37 1.51 20.84 11.72
C TRP A 37 2.12 21.80 12.73
N GLU A 38 1.60 23.01 12.89
CA GLU A 38 2.06 23.94 13.93
C GLU A 38 1.88 23.38 15.36
N LYS A 39 0.87 22.54 15.56
CA LYS A 39 0.51 21.93 16.85
C LYS A 39 0.89 20.45 16.96
N MET A 40 1.63 19.91 16.00
CA MET A 40 1.92 18.49 15.94
C MET A 40 3.39 18.24 15.56
N ASN A 41 4.04 17.33 16.28
CA ASN A 41 5.38 16.87 15.96
C ASN A 41 5.33 15.56 15.12
N LEU A 42 6.47 15.22 14.53
CA LEU A 42 6.62 14.03 13.68
C LEU A 42 6.23 12.74 14.42
N TRP A 43 6.61 12.62 15.70
CA TRP A 43 6.30 11.43 16.50
C TRP A 43 4.80 11.24 16.69
N ASN A 44 4.08 12.32 17.04
CA ASN A 44 2.63 12.26 17.21
C ASN A 44 1.90 11.93 15.90
N PHE A 45 2.39 12.40 14.76
CA PHE A 45 1.89 12.01 13.45
C PHE A 45 2.09 10.51 13.20
N CYS A 46 3.31 10.01 13.32
CA CYS A 46 3.64 8.60 13.12
C CYS A 46 2.82 7.69 14.05
N LYS A 47 2.72 8.06 15.35
CA LYS A 47 1.92 7.31 16.33
C LYS A 47 0.45 7.22 15.93
N ARG A 48 -0.17 8.32 15.48
CA ARG A 48 -1.57 8.32 15.03
C ARG A 48 -1.78 7.45 13.80
N ARG A 49 -0.84 7.47 12.86
CA ARG A 49 -0.88 6.61 11.66
C ARG A 49 -0.71 5.15 12.02
N LEU A 50 0.24 4.85 12.91
CA LEU A 50 0.47 3.50 13.41
C LEU A 50 -0.79 2.94 14.08
N VAL A 51 -1.37 3.66 15.05
CA VAL A 51 -2.58 3.22 15.75
C VAL A 51 -3.75 2.98 14.78
N ARG A 52 -3.83 3.72 13.69
CA ARG A 52 -4.88 3.56 12.69
C ARG A 52 -4.68 2.34 11.79
N LEU A 53 -3.45 2.09 11.32
CA LEU A 53 -3.17 1.07 10.30
C LEU A 53 -2.78 -0.28 10.91
N GLN A 54 -2.09 -0.27 12.04
CA GLN A 54 -1.55 -1.48 12.67
C GLN A 54 -2.59 -2.55 13.02
N PRO A 55 -3.79 -2.23 13.53
CA PRO A 55 -4.79 -3.25 13.82
C PRO A 55 -5.17 -4.08 12.59
N MET A 56 -5.28 -3.45 11.42
CA MET A 56 -5.60 -4.15 10.17
C MET A 56 -4.44 -5.05 9.71
N VAL A 57 -3.20 -4.59 9.90
CA VAL A 57 -2.01 -5.40 9.60
C VAL A 57 -1.98 -6.65 10.46
N VAL A 58 -2.15 -6.48 11.79
CA VAL A 58 -2.15 -7.60 12.75
C VAL A 58 -3.27 -8.59 12.45
N MET A 59 -4.49 -8.10 12.24
CA MET A 59 -5.63 -8.97 11.89
C MET A 59 -5.39 -9.72 10.57
N GLY A 60 -4.90 -9.04 9.53
CA GLY A 60 -4.61 -9.65 8.25
C GLY A 60 -3.52 -10.73 8.34
N MET A 61 -2.46 -10.48 9.14
CA MET A 61 -1.41 -11.47 9.38
C MET A 61 -1.89 -12.66 10.20
N LEU A 62 -2.72 -12.46 11.22
CA LEU A 62 -3.32 -13.53 12.01
C LEU A 62 -4.23 -14.41 11.14
N LEU A 63 -5.16 -13.80 10.42
CA LEU A 63 -6.06 -14.53 9.53
C LEU A 63 -5.28 -15.26 8.43
N GLY A 64 -4.32 -14.59 7.82
CA GLY A 64 -3.44 -15.21 6.83
C GLY A 64 -2.66 -16.39 7.40
N GLY A 65 -2.06 -16.25 8.58
CA GLY A 65 -1.33 -17.33 9.24
C GLY A 65 -2.22 -18.54 9.59
N ILE A 66 -3.43 -18.29 10.11
CA ILE A 66 -4.39 -19.36 10.43
C ILE A 66 -4.84 -20.06 9.14
N LEU A 67 -5.27 -19.31 8.13
CA LEU A 67 -5.71 -19.88 6.86
C LEU A 67 -4.60 -20.69 6.19
N PHE A 68 -3.38 -20.18 6.19
CA PHE A 68 -2.22 -20.86 5.64
C PHE A 68 -1.92 -22.17 6.37
N TYR A 69 -2.01 -22.19 7.69
CA TYR A 69 -1.75 -23.39 8.47
C TYR A 69 -2.72 -24.54 8.14
N PHE A 70 -4.00 -24.21 7.90
CA PHE A 70 -5.04 -25.18 7.57
C PHE A 70 -5.18 -25.47 6.06
N GLN A 71 -4.60 -24.62 5.21
CA GLN A 71 -4.73 -24.71 3.76
C GLN A 71 -3.56 -25.46 3.12
N GLY A 72 -3.36 -26.74 3.51
CA GLY A 72 -2.49 -27.63 2.75
C GLY A 72 -3.05 -27.80 1.33
N SER A 73 -2.50 -27.09 0.35
CA SER A 73 -2.95 -27.16 -1.04
C SER A 73 -1.79 -27.45 -1.99
N GLU A 74 -2.09 -28.09 -3.11
CA GLU A 74 -1.12 -28.34 -4.18
C GLU A 74 -0.52 -27.03 -4.73
N ILE A 75 -1.22 -25.90 -4.56
CA ILE A 75 -0.80 -24.57 -5.01
C ILE A 75 0.39 -24.04 -4.18
N PHE A 76 0.50 -24.47 -2.91
CA PHE A 76 1.55 -24.02 -2.00
C PHE A 76 2.28 -25.22 -1.38
N PRO A 77 3.06 -25.99 -2.17
CA PRO A 77 3.70 -27.22 -1.69
C PRO A 77 4.69 -26.97 -0.54
N ASN A 78 5.31 -25.79 -0.51
CA ASN A 78 6.27 -25.43 0.55
C ASN A 78 5.60 -25.27 1.91
N LEU A 79 4.30 -25.05 1.95
CA LEU A 79 3.55 -24.81 3.17
C LEU A 79 3.52 -26.04 4.08
N ALA A 80 3.25 -27.22 3.50
CA ALA A 80 3.23 -28.49 4.23
C ALA A 80 4.58 -28.88 4.84
N GLN A 81 5.68 -28.35 4.30
CA GLN A 81 7.04 -28.58 4.75
C GLN A 81 7.55 -27.47 5.68
N THR A 82 6.80 -26.38 5.85
CA THR A 82 7.22 -25.25 6.64
C THR A 82 7.05 -25.53 8.13
N PRO A 83 8.12 -25.52 8.93
CA PRO A 83 8.02 -25.74 10.36
C PRO A 83 7.26 -24.60 11.04
N VAL A 84 6.48 -24.92 12.07
CA VAL A 84 5.63 -23.96 12.80
C VAL A 84 6.41 -22.76 13.31
N TRP A 85 7.65 -22.96 13.79
CA TRP A 85 8.49 -21.85 14.27
C TRP A 85 8.79 -20.81 13.17
N LYS A 86 9.03 -21.26 11.92
CA LYS A 86 9.26 -20.36 10.78
C LYS A 86 8.01 -19.57 10.46
N MET A 87 6.84 -20.20 10.50
CA MET A 87 5.55 -19.54 10.32
C MET A 87 5.31 -18.47 11.38
N LEU A 88 5.56 -18.77 12.65
CA LEU A 88 5.45 -17.82 13.75
C LEU A 88 6.44 -16.65 13.62
N LEU A 89 7.66 -16.93 13.17
CA LEU A 89 8.65 -15.88 12.91
C LEU A 89 8.18 -14.93 11.80
N VAL A 90 7.74 -15.48 10.67
CA VAL A 90 7.21 -14.68 9.54
C VAL A 90 6.00 -13.87 9.97
N MET A 91 5.11 -14.43 10.78
CA MET A 91 3.94 -13.74 11.32
C MET A 91 4.35 -12.58 12.24
N THR A 92 5.34 -12.82 13.14
CA THR A 92 5.84 -11.80 14.07
C THR A 92 6.50 -10.63 13.32
N VAL A 93 7.34 -10.94 12.32
CA VAL A 93 7.91 -9.91 11.43
C VAL A 93 6.80 -9.19 10.67
N GLY A 94 5.83 -9.93 10.14
CA GLY A 94 4.67 -9.36 9.44
C GLY A 94 3.85 -8.38 10.29
N PHE A 95 3.75 -8.60 11.61
CA PHE A 95 3.08 -7.65 12.51
C PHE A 95 3.74 -6.28 12.51
N THR A 96 5.04 -6.18 12.28
CA THR A 96 5.75 -4.90 12.18
C THR A 96 5.59 -4.22 10.82
N LEU A 97 5.00 -4.90 9.86
CA LEU A 97 4.92 -4.51 8.44
C LEU A 97 6.29 -4.37 7.76
N LEU A 98 7.36 -4.83 8.40
CA LEU A 98 8.66 -4.92 7.74
C LEU A 98 8.64 -6.03 6.69
N PRO A 99 9.25 -5.80 5.53
CA PRO A 99 9.35 -6.81 4.49
C PRO A 99 10.10 -8.05 4.99
N VAL A 100 9.56 -9.21 4.70
CA VAL A 100 10.18 -10.50 5.01
C VAL A 100 11.23 -10.81 3.93
N PRO A 101 12.47 -11.13 4.28
CA PRO A 101 13.49 -11.52 3.30
C PRO A 101 13.10 -12.82 2.60
N VAL A 102 13.52 -12.98 1.34
CA VAL A 102 13.19 -14.14 0.49
C VAL A 102 13.57 -15.47 1.14
N SER A 103 14.64 -15.50 1.97
CA SER A 103 15.05 -16.70 2.73
C SER A 103 14.00 -17.21 3.72
N LEU A 104 13.12 -16.35 4.16
CA LEU A 104 12.00 -16.67 5.05
C LEU A 104 10.66 -16.81 4.33
N ASP A 105 10.65 -16.76 2.99
CA ASP A 105 9.44 -16.99 2.24
C ASP A 105 8.87 -18.38 2.51
N VAL A 106 7.61 -18.42 2.90
CA VAL A 106 6.87 -19.66 3.20
C VAL A 106 5.90 -20.03 2.08
N ARG A 107 5.67 -19.11 1.15
CA ARG A 107 4.70 -19.26 0.06
C ARG A 107 5.33 -19.72 -1.25
N GLY A 108 6.60 -19.38 -1.47
CA GLY A 108 7.34 -19.69 -2.68
C GLY A 108 7.16 -18.64 -3.80
N TRP A 109 6.58 -17.49 -3.52
CA TRP A 109 6.33 -16.41 -4.48
C TRP A 109 7.21 -15.18 -4.27
N SER A 110 8.17 -15.27 -3.36
CA SER A 110 9.09 -14.19 -3.00
C SER A 110 8.40 -12.90 -2.56
N GLU A 111 7.17 -13.02 -2.04
CA GLU A 111 6.40 -11.87 -1.57
C GLU A 111 7.01 -11.27 -0.30
N MET A 112 7.05 -9.94 -0.22
CA MET A 112 7.54 -9.25 0.98
C MET A 112 6.64 -9.48 2.22
N HIS A 113 5.39 -9.91 2.03
CA HIS A 113 4.44 -10.24 3.11
C HIS A 113 3.73 -11.57 2.79
N PRO A 114 4.39 -12.71 2.94
CA PRO A 114 3.87 -13.99 2.44
C PRO A 114 2.57 -14.46 3.12
N LEU A 115 2.26 -14.01 4.34
CA LEU A 115 1.00 -14.34 5.02
C LEU A 115 -0.15 -13.36 4.70
N ASN A 116 0.16 -12.20 4.15
CA ASN A 116 -0.84 -11.20 3.78
C ASN A 116 -0.36 -10.45 2.53
N GLY A 117 -0.57 -11.06 1.35
CA GLY A 117 -0.12 -10.49 0.09
C GLY A 117 -0.45 -9.01 -0.06
N PRO A 118 -1.70 -8.55 0.13
CA PRO A 118 -2.07 -7.12 0.03
C PRO A 118 -1.30 -6.16 0.94
N ALA A 119 -0.62 -6.63 1.99
CA ALA A 119 0.09 -5.77 2.94
C ALA A 119 1.27 -4.99 2.32
N TRP A 120 1.74 -5.37 1.14
CA TRP A 120 2.73 -4.59 0.40
C TRP A 120 2.26 -3.14 0.16
N SER A 121 0.99 -2.94 -0.12
CA SER A 121 0.44 -1.60 -0.34
C SER A 121 0.45 -0.76 0.95
N LEU A 122 0.17 -1.37 2.10
CA LEU A 122 0.27 -0.70 3.40
C LEU A 122 1.71 -0.34 3.75
N PHE A 123 2.68 -1.19 3.41
CA PHE A 123 4.10 -0.86 3.56
C PHE A 123 4.46 0.41 2.77
N PHE A 124 4.08 0.48 1.50
CA PHE A 124 4.31 1.68 0.70
C PHE A 124 3.52 2.89 1.20
N GLU A 125 2.33 2.69 1.75
CA GLU A 125 1.57 3.77 2.39
C GLU A 125 2.33 4.36 3.59
N TYR A 126 2.99 3.53 4.42
CA TYR A 126 3.86 4.04 5.48
C TYR A 126 5.05 4.82 4.95
N VAL A 127 5.67 4.35 3.88
CA VAL A 127 6.75 5.09 3.19
C VAL A 127 6.25 6.47 2.74
N ALA A 128 5.08 6.54 2.09
CA ALA A 128 4.49 7.82 1.69
C ALA A 128 4.18 8.74 2.87
N ASN A 129 3.67 8.18 3.98
CA ASN A 129 3.40 8.95 5.20
C ASN A 129 4.67 9.57 5.77
N ILE A 130 5.78 8.82 5.79
CA ILE A 130 7.08 9.31 6.25
C ILE A 130 7.61 10.41 5.31
N LEU A 131 7.56 10.17 4.00
CA LEU A 131 7.96 11.17 2.99
C LEU A 131 7.13 12.45 3.12
N TYR A 132 5.82 12.34 3.28
CA TYR A 132 4.96 13.48 3.54
C TYR A 132 5.40 14.24 4.78
N ALA A 133 5.54 13.56 5.90
CA ALA A 133 5.83 14.19 7.18
C ALA A 133 7.22 14.84 7.24
N MET A 134 8.21 14.28 6.56
CA MET A 134 9.59 14.80 6.57
C MET A 134 9.82 15.92 5.54
N LEU A 135 9.31 15.74 4.33
CA LEU A 135 9.67 16.55 3.18
C LEU A 135 8.47 17.28 2.57
N ILE A 136 7.47 16.53 2.11
CA ILE A 136 6.44 17.00 1.19
C ILE A 136 5.50 18.03 1.83
N ARG A 137 5.26 17.94 3.13
CA ARG A 137 4.47 18.95 3.88
C ARG A 137 5.01 20.37 3.75
N LYS A 138 6.32 20.51 3.50
CA LYS A 138 6.98 21.80 3.30
C LYS A 138 6.87 22.34 1.87
N PHE A 139 6.43 21.51 0.94
CA PHE A 139 6.30 21.89 -0.46
C PHE A 139 5.11 22.82 -0.64
N THR A 140 5.30 23.87 -1.44
CA THR A 140 4.19 24.65 -1.95
C THR A 140 3.35 23.80 -2.91
N SER A 141 2.09 24.19 -3.15
CA SER A 141 1.23 23.49 -4.12
C SER A 141 1.86 23.43 -5.52
N ARG A 142 2.66 24.43 -5.91
CA ARG A 142 3.39 24.43 -7.20
C ARG A 142 4.45 23.32 -7.27
N TRP A 143 5.29 23.18 -6.25
CA TRP A 143 6.30 22.13 -6.18
C TRP A 143 5.67 20.74 -6.06
N LEU A 144 4.56 20.65 -5.33
CA LEU A 144 3.80 19.40 -5.25
C LEU A 144 3.20 19.04 -6.62
N ALA A 145 2.70 20.00 -7.39
CA ALA A 145 2.19 19.76 -8.75
C ALA A 145 3.30 19.26 -9.69
N VAL A 146 4.51 19.84 -9.60
CA VAL A 146 5.67 19.37 -10.38
C VAL A 146 6.02 17.92 -9.99
N LEU A 147 6.04 17.60 -8.70
CA LEU A 147 6.30 16.23 -8.22
C LEU A 147 5.25 15.26 -8.79
N VAL A 148 3.97 15.60 -8.70
CA VAL A 148 2.86 14.77 -9.21
C VAL A 148 2.97 14.59 -10.72
N PHE A 149 3.31 15.64 -11.46
CA PHE A 149 3.51 15.56 -12.90
C PHE A 149 4.67 14.60 -13.25
N LEU A 150 5.82 14.74 -12.60
CA LEU A 150 6.97 13.84 -12.82
C LEU A 150 6.66 12.39 -12.45
N ALA A 151 5.94 12.18 -11.33
CA ALA A 151 5.49 10.86 -10.93
C ALA A 151 4.51 10.26 -11.93
N GLY A 152 3.62 11.05 -12.51
CA GLY A 152 2.71 10.64 -13.58
C GLY A 152 3.46 10.24 -14.85
N CYS A 153 4.46 11.02 -15.27
CA CYS A 153 5.33 10.66 -16.39
C CYS A 153 6.07 9.35 -16.14
N ALA A 154 6.60 9.15 -14.93
CA ALA A 154 7.26 7.91 -14.55
C ALA A 154 6.29 6.70 -14.59
N LEU A 155 5.06 6.87 -14.13
CA LEU A 155 4.01 5.83 -14.18
C LEU A 155 3.66 5.48 -15.63
N ILE A 156 3.45 6.47 -16.49
CA ILE A 156 3.17 6.26 -17.92
C ILE A 156 4.35 5.53 -18.58
N HIS A 157 5.59 5.96 -18.32
CA HIS A 157 6.78 5.32 -18.84
C HIS A 157 6.87 3.85 -18.40
N GLN A 158 6.58 3.57 -17.14
CA GLN A 158 6.55 2.19 -16.62
C GLN A 158 5.48 1.35 -17.31
N CYS A 159 4.25 1.85 -17.45
CA CYS A 159 3.18 1.15 -18.17
C CYS A 159 3.57 0.88 -19.64
N TYR A 160 4.25 1.82 -20.29
CA TYR A 160 4.70 1.66 -21.67
C TYR A 160 5.81 0.59 -21.79
N THR A 161 6.78 0.58 -20.88
CA THR A 161 7.91 -0.35 -20.91
C THR A 161 7.57 -1.77 -20.47
N GLN A 162 6.67 -1.92 -19.50
CA GLN A 162 6.29 -3.22 -18.96
C GLN A 162 4.98 -3.77 -19.53
N GLY A 163 4.25 -2.97 -20.31
CA GLY A 163 2.95 -3.35 -20.87
C GLY A 163 1.80 -3.43 -19.85
N ASN A 164 2.06 -3.24 -18.56
CA ASN A 164 1.06 -3.26 -17.51
C ASN A 164 1.50 -2.45 -16.30
N ASN A 165 0.59 -2.24 -15.34
CA ASN A 165 0.85 -1.58 -14.06
C ASN A 165 0.69 -2.58 -12.89
N ILE A 166 1.20 -3.79 -13.03
CA ILE A 166 1.07 -4.87 -12.05
C ILE A 166 2.44 -5.10 -11.40
N GLY A 167 2.50 -5.10 -10.06
CA GLY A 167 3.75 -5.33 -9.33
C GLY A 167 3.83 -4.55 -8.03
N GLY A 168 4.97 -4.67 -7.35
CA GLY A 168 5.28 -3.98 -6.10
C GLY A 168 5.24 -4.88 -4.87
N TRP A 169 5.03 -6.20 -5.01
CA TRP A 169 4.86 -7.12 -3.87
C TRP A 169 6.11 -7.92 -3.49
N THR A 170 7.20 -7.87 -4.27
CA THR A 170 8.46 -8.53 -3.95
C THR A 170 9.55 -7.53 -3.55
N LEU A 171 10.54 -8.00 -2.80
CA LEU A 171 11.62 -7.16 -2.25
C LEU A 171 12.83 -7.09 -3.19
N ASP A 172 12.62 -7.07 -4.49
CA ASP A 172 13.65 -6.80 -5.46
C ASP A 172 13.63 -5.33 -5.94
N ALA A 173 14.73 -4.86 -6.50
CA ALA A 173 14.88 -3.45 -6.87
C ALA A 173 13.87 -3.01 -7.94
N GLU A 174 13.53 -3.91 -8.86
CA GLU A 174 12.58 -3.62 -9.93
C GLU A 174 11.15 -3.49 -9.38
N GLN A 175 10.72 -4.45 -8.58
CA GLN A 175 9.39 -4.43 -7.97
C GLN A 175 9.23 -3.30 -6.95
N CYS A 176 10.29 -2.99 -6.18
CA CYS A 176 10.28 -1.82 -5.32
C CYS A 176 10.13 -0.51 -6.13
N ARG A 177 10.77 -0.40 -7.29
CA ARG A 177 10.59 0.72 -8.20
C ARG A 177 9.15 0.81 -8.70
N VAL A 178 8.57 -0.34 -9.10
CA VAL A 178 7.15 -0.43 -9.52
C VAL A 178 6.22 0.03 -8.41
N GLY A 179 6.39 -0.49 -7.20
CA GLY A 179 5.58 -0.12 -6.03
C GLY A 179 5.68 1.36 -5.69
N LEU A 180 6.89 1.93 -5.70
CA LEU A 180 7.09 3.37 -5.47
C LEU A 180 6.46 4.23 -6.57
N THR A 181 6.58 3.85 -7.83
CA THR A 181 5.98 4.59 -8.95
C THR A 181 4.46 4.60 -8.85
N ARG A 182 3.87 3.44 -8.53
CA ARG A 182 2.42 3.31 -8.31
C ARG A 182 1.94 4.10 -7.10
N LEU A 183 2.77 4.24 -6.05
CA LEU A 183 2.44 5.04 -4.87
C LEU A 183 2.50 6.54 -5.12
N MET A 184 3.61 7.01 -5.73
CA MET A 184 3.96 8.43 -5.78
C MET A 184 2.91 9.27 -6.50
N PHE A 185 2.44 8.82 -7.66
CA PHE A 185 1.48 9.57 -8.45
C PHE A 185 0.11 9.71 -7.75
N PRO A 186 -0.60 8.62 -7.40
CA PRO A 186 -1.93 8.75 -6.81
C PRO A 186 -1.89 9.34 -5.40
N PHE A 187 -0.93 8.98 -4.55
CA PHE A 187 -0.89 9.48 -3.18
C PHE A 187 -0.65 11.00 -3.13
N PHE A 188 0.38 11.49 -3.82
CA PHE A 188 0.64 12.92 -3.84
C PHE A 188 -0.33 13.68 -4.74
N GLY A 189 -0.94 13.01 -5.73
CA GLY A 189 -2.07 13.53 -6.49
C GLY A 189 -3.29 13.77 -5.60
N GLY A 190 -3.61 12.84 -4.71
CA GLY A 190 -4.66 13.01 -3.70
C GLY A 190 -4.40 14.18 -2.74
N LEU A 191 -3.16 14.32 -2.28
CA LEU A 191 -2.74 15.46 -1.44
C LEU A 191 -2.87 16.79 -2.21
N LEU A 192 -2.43 16.83 -3.46
CA LEU A 192 -2.56 18.01 -4.33
C LEU A 192 -4.02 18.35 -4.55
N LEU A 193 -4.86 17.36 -4.83
CA LEU A 193 -6.30 17.54 -5.00
C LEU A 193 -6.93 18.19 -3.77
N PHE A 194 -6.58 17.73 -2.57
CA PHE A 194 -7.04 18.37 -1.33
C PHE A 194 -6.63 19.84 -1.27
N ARG A 195 -5.35 20.16 -1.56
CA ARG A 195 -4.83 21.53 -1.49
C ARG A 195 -5.49 22.49 -2.50
N LEU A 196 -5.88 21.97 -3.67
CA LEU A 196 -6.53 22.76 -4.73
C LEU A 196 -8.03 22.92 -4.48
N CYS A 197 -8.73 21.84 -4.11
CA CYS A 197 -10.18 21.82 -4.01
C CYS A 197 -10.71 22.30 -2.65
N LYS A 198 -9.90 22.21 -1.57
CA LYS A 198 -10.29 22.53 -0.17
C LYS A 198 -11.77 22.21 0.07
N PRO A 199 -12.15 20.93 0.16
CA PRO A 199 -13.54 20.52 0.22
C PRO A 199 -14.25 21.22 1.36
N GLY A 200 -15.32 21.95 1.04
CA GLY A 200 -16.20 22.53 2.03
C GLY A 200 -16.88 21.43 2.85
N ARG A 201 -17.35 21.78 4.03
CA ARG A 201 -18.07 20.83 4.89
C ARG A 201 -19.38 20.43 4.23
N ILE A 202 -19.46 19.22 3.69
CA ILE A 202 -20.69 18.67 3.11
C ILE A 202 -21.67 18.42 4.25
N ARG A 203 -22.71 19.24 4.31
CA ARG A 203 -23.81 19.06 5.26
C ARG A 203 -24.53 17.76 4.88
N HIS A 204 -24.67 16.81 5.81
CA HIS A 204 -25.27 15.50 5.58
C HIS A 204 -24.50 14.52 4.66
N GLY A 205 -23.16 14.65 4.56
CA GLY A 205 -22.33 13.76 3.72
C GLY A 205 -22.52 12.26 4.02
N PHE A 206 -22.86 11.90 5.27
CA PHE A 206 -23.17 10.51 5.65
C PHE A 206 -24.36 9.93 4.86
N TRP A 207 -25.41 10.72 4.65
CA TRP A 207 -26.62 10.27 3.92
C TRP A 207 -26.43 10.18 2.40
N TRP A 208 -25.40 10.80 1.85
CA TRP A 208 -25.07 10.72 0.43
C TRP A 208 -24.10 9.56 0.11
N CYS A 209 -23.48 8.96 1.15
CA CYS A 209 -22.52 7.87 1.01
C CYS A 209 -23.09 6.50 1.44
N SER A 210 -24.29 6.46 1.97
CA SER A 210 -25.04 5.26 2.33
C SER A 210 -26.05 4.89 1.23
#